data_78d1c6ec0339da43e0d75d0dbc837521
#
_entry.id   78d1c6ec0339da43e0d75d0dbc837521
#
_cell.length_a   1.000
_cell.length_b   1.000
_cell.length_c   1.000
_cell.angle_alpha   90.00
_cell.angle_beta   90.00
_cell.angle_gamma   90.00
#
_symmetry.space_group_name_H-M   'P 1'
#
loop_
_entity.id
_entity.type
_entity.pdbx_description
1 polymer ?
#
loop_
_entity_poly.entity_id
_entity_poly.type
_entity_poly.pdbx_seq_one_letter_code
_entity_poly.pdbx_strand_id
1 'polypeptide(L)'
;SELPNNLIYTRRIPLGVVALITPWNFPLAIPVWKAAAALVCGNTLVFKPASSTPWCAQLLTEILIEAGIPAGVWNVVYGPGGSLGDALVQHRDVAAISFTGSNEIGGRLYSLGAAHNKKVQCEMGGKNAIILLDDADLDLAATATVQGAFYSSGQRCTATSRAVVMR
;
A
#
# COMPACT_ATOMS: atom_id res chain seq x y z
N SER A 1 22.57 17.39 20.15
CA SER A 1 22.38 18.83 20.01
C SER A 1 23.72 19.51 20.25
N GLU A 2 24.10 20.47 19.41
CA GLU A 2 25.32 21.29 19.60
C GLU A 2 25.08 22.46 20.59
N LEU A 3 23.85 22.61 21.06
CA LEU A 3 23.51 23.66 22.02
C LEU A 3 23.72 23.17 23.45
N PRO A 4 24.56 23.84 24.26
CA PRO A 4 24.78 23.46 25.64
C PRO A 4 23.46 23.47 26.42
N ASN A 5 23.26 22.45 27.27
CA ASN A 5 22.06 22.28 28.10
C ASN A 5 20.74 21.99 27.35
N ASN A 6 20.80 21.64 26.04
CA ASN A 6 19.63 21.25 25.27
C ASN A 6 19.74 19.78 24.83
N LEU A 7 18.68 19.00 25.09
CA LEU A 7 18.49 17.67 24.53
C LEU A 7 17.45 17.75 23.42
N ILE A 8 17.86 17.49 22.18
CA ILE A 8 16.98 17.46 21.02
C ILE A 8 16.94 16.04 20.47
N TYR A 9 15.75 15.45 20.37
CA TYR A 9 15.53 14.14 19.81
C TYR A 9 14.19 14.07 19.06
N THR A 10 14.09 13.13 18.12
CA THR A 10 12.84 12.83 17.42
C THR A 10 12.24 11.55 18.00
N ARG A 11 10.93 11.53 18.16
CA ARG A 11 10.17 10.36 18.59
C ARG A 11 9.03 10.09 17.61
N ARG A 12 8.86 8.83 17.21
CA ARG A 12 7.66 8.40 16.49
C ARG A 12 6.54 8.15 17.50
N ILE A 13 5.37 8.67 17.21
CA ILE A 13 4.15 8.48 18.00
C ILE A 13 3.05 7.92 17.10
N PRO A 14 2.08 7.15 17.64
CA PRO A 14 0.92 6.71 16.88
C PRO A 14 0.16 7.89 16.29
N LEU A 15 -0.40 7.72 15.09
CA LEU A 15 -1.33 8.67 14.48
C LEU A 15 -2.75 8.49 15.02
N GLY A 16 -3.10 7.27 15.43
CA GLY A 16 -4.42 6.86 15.85
C GLY A 16 -5.02 5.81 14.92
N VAL A 17 -6.18 6.08 14.33
CA VAL A 17 -6.82 5.16 13.37
C VAL A 17 -6.25 5.40 11.97
N VAL A 18 -5.77 4.32 11.35
CA VAL A 18 -5.26 4.32 9.96
C VAL A 18 -6.18 3.49 9.08
N ALA A 19 -6.68 4.07 8.00
CA ALA A 19 -7.41 3.32 6.99
C ALA A 19 -6.43 2.68 5.99
N LEU A 20 -6.54 1.36 5.80
CA LEU A 20 -5.84 0.62 4.75
C LEU A 20 -6.82 0.33 3.61
N ILE A 21 -6.46 0.69 2.40
CA ILE A 21 -7.22 0.37 1.19
C ILE A 21 -6.29 -0.30 0.21
N THR A 22 -6.56 -1.57 -0.15
CA THR A 22 -5.62 -2.39 -0.91
C THR A 22 -6.25 -3.03 -2.14
N PRO A 23 -5.45 -3.31 -3.18
CA PRO A 23 -5.90 -3.94 -4.41
C PRO A 23 -5.98 -5.46 -4.26
N TRP A 24 -6.38 -6.10 -5.36
CA TRP A 24 -6.64 -7.54 -5.46
C TRP A 24 -5.42 -8.38 -5.88
N ASN A 25 -4.39 -7.77 -6.49
CA ASN A 25 -3.28 -8.50 -7.13
C ASN A 25 -2.26 -9.10 -6.13
N PHE A 26 -2.15 -8.54 -4.93
CA PHE A 26 -1.40 -9.10 -3.80
C PHE A 26 -2.24 -9.00 -2.52
N PRO A 27 -3.30 -9.81 -2.40
CA PRO A 27 -4.35 -9.62 -1.38
C PRO A 27 -3.91 -9.95 0.05
N LEU A 28 -2.75 -10.56 0.24
CA LEU A 28 -2.12 -10.80 1.55
C LEU A 28 -0.89 -9.93 1.76
N ALA A 29 0.02 -9.90 0.79
CA ALA A 29 1.31 -9.23 0.96
C ALA A 29 1.15 -7.71 1.19
N ILE A 30 0.35 -7.03 0.36
CA ILE A 30 0.17 -5.58 0.49
C ILE A 30 -0.51 -5.19 1.81
N PRO A 31 -1.62 -5.83 2.22
CA PRO A 31 -2.19 -5.57 3.55
C PRO A 31 -1.19 -5.79 4.68
N VAL A 32 -0.44 -6.89 4.67
CA VAL A 32 0.53 -7.22 5.73
C VAL A 32 1.66 -6.19 5.80
N TRP A 33 2.24 -5.78 4.66
CA TRP A 33 3.30 -4.76 4.65
C TRP A 33 2.86 -3.44 5.25
N LYS A 34 1.66 -2.99 4.90
CA LYS A 34 1.10 -1.73 5.41
C LYS A 34 0.69 -1.85 6.88
N ALA A 35 0.01 -2.94 7.21
CA ALA A 35 -0.48 -3.19 8.56
C ALA A 35 0.65 -3.34 9.56
N ALA A 36 1.68 -4.12 9.25
CA ALA A 36 2.80 -4.35 10.16
C ALA A 36 3.48 -3.02 10.55
N ALA A 37 3.72 -2.15 9.57
CA ALA A 37 4.31 -0.84 9.83
C ALA A 37 3.41 0.06 10.71
N ALA A 38 2.09 0.02 10.50
CA ALA A 38 1.16 0.81 11.28
C ALA A 38 0.99 0.26 12.70
N LEU A 39 0.83 -1.06 12.84
CA LEU A 39 0.62 -1.73 14.13
C LEU A 39 1.83 -1.63 15.05
N VAL A 40 3.05 -1.85 14.54
CA VAL A 40 4.27 -1.74 15.35
C VAL A 40 4.49 -0.32 15.88
N CYS A 41 3.94 0.68 15.19
CA CYS A 41 3.94 2.07 15.65
C CYS A 41 2.79 2.40 16.61
N GLY A 42 1.96 1.43 17.03
CA GLY A 42 0.87 1.61 17.99
C GLY A 42 -0.43 2.18 17.42
N ASN A 43 -0.62 2.10 16.09
CA ASN A 43 -1.87 2.52 15.46
C ASN A 43 -2.92 1.40 15.47
N THR A 44 -4.18 1.78 15.34
CA THR A 44 -5.29 0.87 15.03
C THR A 44 -5.67 0.99 13.56
N LEU A 45 -6.27 -0.08 13.01
CA LEU A 45 -6.54 -0.18 11.58
C LEU A 45 -8.01 -0.37 11.27
N VAL A 46 -8.46 0.28 10.21
CA VAL A 46 -9.67 -0.06 9.47
C VAL A 46 -9.25 -0.49 8.06
N PHE A 47 -9.35 -1.77 7.79
CA PHE A 47 -8.90 -2.38 6.55
C PHE A 47 -10.04 -2.58 5.56
N LYS A 48 -9.93 -2.00 4.38
CA LYS A 48 -10.81 -2.21 3.24
C LYS A 48 -10.08 -2.98 2.15
N PRO A 49 -10.30 -4.30 2.02
CA PRO A 49 -9.74 -5.10 0.93
C PRO A 49 -10.41 -4.81 -0.42
N ALA A 50 -9.81 -5.28 -1.50
CA ALA A 50 -10.48 -5.33 -2.79
C ALA A 50 -11.74 -6.21 -2.73
N SER A 51 -12.81 -5.77 -3.39
CA SER A 51 -14.08 -6.50 -3.40
C SER A 51 -14.01 -7.86 -4.13
N SER A 52 -13.01 -8.05 -4.99
CA SER A 52 -12.77 -9.31 -5.71
C SER A 52 -11.98 -10.36 -4.91
N THR A 53 -11.35 -9.97 -3.78
CA THR A 53 -10.54 -10.89 -2.96
C THR A 53 -10.88 -10.83 -1.46
N PRO A 54 -12.17 -10.84 -1.07
CA PRO A 54 -12.58 -10.65 0.32
C PRO A 54 -12.13 -11.82 1.20
N TRP A 55 -12.06 -13.02 0.64
CA TRP A 55 -11.70 -14.23 1.39
C TRP A 55 -10.27 -14.20 1.93
N CYS A 56 -9.33 -13.65 1.18
CA CYS A 56 -7.95 -13.47 1.66
C CYS A 56 -7.90 -12.53 2.88
N ALA A 57 -8.70 -11.48 2.88
CA ALA A 57 -8.79 -10.55 4.01
C ALA A 57 -9.43 -11.20 5.23
N GLN A 58 -10.45 -12.05 5.01
CA GLN A 58 -11.10 -12.81 6.08
C GLN A 58 -10.11 -13.78 6.74
N LEU A 59 -9.41 -14.60 5.96
CA LEU A 59 -8.42 -15.54 6.48
C LEU A 59 -7.28 -14.82 7.22
N LEU A 60 -6.79 -13.70 6.69
CA LEU A 60 -5.79 -12.88 7.39
C LEU A 60 -6.32 -12.39 8.74
N THR A 61 -7.58 -11.98 8.79
CA THR A 61 -8.22 -11.52 10.02
C THR A 61 -8.32 -12.65 11.05
N GLU A 62 -8.71 -13.84 10.65
CA GLU A 62 -8.79 -15.02 11.50
C GLU A 62 -7.42 -15.39 12.08
N ILE A 63 -6.38 -15.40 11.25
CA ILE A 63 -4.99 -15.63 11.68
C ILE A 63 -4.53 -14.59 12.71
N LEU A 64 -4.84 -13.31 12.49
CA LEU A 64 -4.47 -12.25 13.43
C LEU A 64 -5.22 -12.37 14.76
N ILE A 65 -6.49 -12.74 14.74
CA ILE A 65 -7.28 -12.99 15.95
C ILE A 65 -6.70 -14.20 16.72
N GLU A 66 -6.40 -15.29 16.02
CA GLU A 66 -5.77 -16.48 16.63
C GLU A 66 -4.39 -16.16 17.22
N ALA A 67 -3.63 -15.28 16.56
CA ALA A 67 -2.35 -14.79 17.07
C ALA A 67 -2.48 -13.82 18.26
N GLY A 68 -3.69 -13.49 18.70
CA GLY A 68 -3.94 -12.70 19.89
C GLY A 68 -3.92 -11.19 19.68
N ILE A 69 -4.21 -10.70 18.46
CA ILE A 69 -4.35 -9.25 18.24
C ILE A 69 -5.51 -8.72 19.11
N PRO A 70 -5.33 -7.62 19.87
CA PRO A 70 -6.40 -7.11 20.74
C PRO A 70 -7.64 -6.66 19.93
N ALA A 71 -8.83 -6.85 20.51
CA ALA A 71 -10.06 -6.37 19.90
C ALA A 71 -10.01 -4.87 19.62
N GLY A 72 -10.51 -4.46 18.45
CA GLY A 72 -10.50 -3.07 17.99
C GLY A 72 -9.19 -2.57 17.39
N VAL A 73 -8.10 -3.34 17.46
CA VAL A 73 -6.82 -2.97 16.82
C VAL A 73 -6.83 -3.25 15.32
N TRP A 74 -7.44 -4.37 14.91
CA TRP A 74 -7.65 -4.75 13.52
C TRP A 74 -9.14 -4.85 13.21
N ASN A 75 -9.63 -4.06 12.27
CA ASN A 75 -11.03 -4.05 11.88
C ASN A 75 -11.14 -4.12 10.36
N VAL A 76 -12.00 -4.98 9.83
CA VAL A 76 -12.20 -5.12 8.37
C VAL A 76 -13.59 -4.63 7.99
N VAL A 77 -13.65 -3.87 6.89
CA VAL A 77 -14.90 -3.39 6.31
C VAL A 77 -14.97 -3.82 4.85
N TYR A 78 -16.08 -4.44 4.47
CA TYR A 78 -16.34 -4.89 3.12
C TYR A 78 -17.37 -3.98 2.45
N GLY A 79 -17.13 -3.63 1.19
CA GLY A 79 -18.08 -2.82 0.43
C GLY A 79 -17.47 -2.19 -0.82
N PRO A 80 -18.29 -1.42 -1.57
CA PRO A 80 -17.88 -0.76 -2.80
C PRO A 80 -16.72 0.22 -2.56
N GLY A 81 -15.70 0.16 -3.46
CA GLY A 81 -14.47 0.94 -3.30
C GLY A 81 -14.68 2.46 -3.30
N GLY A 82 -15.60 2.94 -4.13
CA GLY A 82 -15.85 4.39 -4.26
C GLY A 82 -16.46 4.98 -3.00
N SER A 83 -17.65 4.53 -2.62
CA SER A 83 -18.38 5.09 -1.47
C SER A 83 -17.69 4.83 -0.14
N LEU A 84 -17.18 3.61 0.06
CA LEU A 84 -16.51 3.26 1.32
C LEU A 84 -15.13 3.91 1.44
N GLY A 85 -14.40 4.02 0.33
CA GLY A 85 -13.11 4.73 0.31
C GLY A 85 -13.25 6.19 0.72
N ASP A 86 -14.24 6.87 0.17
CA ASP A 86 -14.51 8.27 0.50
C ASP A 86 -14.96 8.43 1.95
N ALA A 87 -15.85 7.56 2.43
CA ALA A 87 -16.30 7.58 3.81
C ALA A 87 -15.14 7.42 4.80
N LEU A 88 -14.19 6.51 4.52
CA LEU A 88 -12.99 6.34 5.34
C LEU A 88 -12.11 7.58 5.34
N VAL A 89 -11.88 8.18 4.17
CA VAL A 89 -11.05 9.39 4.08
C VAL A 89 -11.70 10.58 4.78
N GLN A 90 -13.01 10.71 4.71
CA GLN A 90 -13.73 11.84 5.32
C GLN A 90 -14.00 11.64 6.82
N HIS A 91 -13.91 10.41 7.34
CA HIS A 91 -14.27 10.14 8.72
C HIS A 91 -13.34 10.86 9.70
N ARG A 92 -13.91 11.65 10.61
CA ARG A 92 -13.16 12.52 11.52
C ARG A 92 -12.10 11.81 12.36
N ASP A 93 -12.34 10.56 12.76
CA ASP A 93 -11.45 9.80 13.64
C ASP A 93 -10.36 9.04 12.86
N VAL A 94 -10.42 8.97 11.53
CA VAL A 94 -9.34 8.42 10.70
C VAL A 94 -8.26 9.48 10.53
N ALA A 95 -7.08 9.21 11.05
CA ALA A 95 -5.95 10.15 11.04
C ALA A 95 -5.09 10.04 9.77
N ALA A 96 -5.03 8.86 9.19
CA ALA A 96 -4.21 8.61 8.00
C ALA A 96 -4.80 7.54 7.08
N ILE A 97 -4.45 7.61 5.82
CA ILE A 97 -4.83 6.65 4.78
C ILE A 97 -3.57 6.06 4.16
N SER A 98 -3.49 4.73 4.09
CA SER A 98 -2.49 4.02 3.31
C SER A 98 -3.19 3.27 2.19
N PHE A 99 -3.03 3.77 0.98
CA PHE A 99 -3.68 3.29 -0.23
C PHE A 99 -2.68 2.56 -1.14
N THR A 100 -3.13 1.48 -1.76
CA THR A 100 -2.49 0.89 -2.94
C THR A 100 -3.57 0.56 -3.96
N GLY A 101 -3.39 1.00 -5.22
CA GLY A 101 -4.35 0.76 -6.29
C GLY A 101 -4.06 1.55 -7.56
N SER A 102 -5.10 1.96 -8.28
CA SER A 102 -4.94 2.73 -9.52
C SER A 102 -4.54 4.19 -9.24
N ASN A 103 -3.85 4.80 -10.23
CA ASN A 103 -3.45 6.21 -10.17
C ASN A 103 -4.67 7.14 -10.04
N GLU A 104 -5.75 6.83 -10.74
CA GLU A 104 -6.99 7.62 -10.70
C GLU A 104 -7.58 7.67 -9.30
N ILE A 105 -7.77 6.51 -8.68
CA ILE A 105 -8.32 6.42 -7.32
C ILE A 105 -7.36 7.00 -6.29
N GLY A 106 -6.06 6.71 -6.39
CA GLY A 106 -5.05 7.24 -5.48
C GLY A 106 -4.96 8.76 -5.52
N GLY A 107 -4.97 9.35 -6.71
CA GLY A 107 -4.97 10.81 -6.87
C GLY A 107 -6.23 11.46 -6.27
N ARG A 108 -7.39 10.84 -6.47
CA ARG A 108 -8.66 11.29 -5.87
C ARG A 108 -8.61 11.23 -4.33
N LEU A 109 -8.20 10.09 -3.77
CA LEU A 109 -8.10 9.92 -2.31
C LEU A 109 -7.05 10.86 -1.70
N TYR A 110 -5.94 11.10 -2.41
CA TYR A 110 -4.92 12.05 -1.98
C TYR A 110 -5.49 13.47 -1.89
N SER A 111 -6.20 13.93 -2.93
CA SER A 111 -6.83 15.25 -2.95
C SER A 111 -7.90 15.39 -1.85
N LEU A 112 -8.73 14.35 -1.68
CA LEU A 112 -9.75 14.33 -0.65
C LEU A 112 -9.13 14.33 0.76
N GLY A 113 -8.07 13.56 0.98
CA GLY A 113 -7.35 13.53 2.24
C GLY A 113 -6.70 14.88 2.59
N ALA A 114 -6.12 15.54 1.60
CA ALA A 114 -5.57 16.89 1.77
C ALA A 114 -6.63 17.91 2.20
N ALA A 115 -7.83 17.85 1.60
CA ALA A 115 -8.96 18.71 1.98
C ALA A 115 -9.43 18.49 3.43
N HIS A 116 -9.15 17.33 4.00
CA HIS A 116 -9.48 16.98 5.39
C HIS A 116 -8.26 16.97 6.34
N ASN A 117 -7.13 17.55 5.94
CA ASN A 117 -5.88 17.60 6.70
C ASN A 117 -5.35 16.23 7.16
N LYS A 118 -5.51 15.20 6.33
CA LYS A 118 -5.08 13.83 6.64
C LYS A 118 -3.77 13.47 5.97
N LYS A 119 -3.00 12.61 6.62
CA LYS A 119 -1.83 11.99 5.99
C LYS A 119 -2.30 10.93 5.00
N VAL A 120 -1.87 11.03 3.76
CA VAL A 120 -2.17 10.04 2.73
C VAL A 120 -0.88 9.51 2.12
N GLN A 121 -0.71 8.20 2.16
CA GLN A 121 0.36 7.48 1.49
C GLN A 121 -0.25 6.66 0.37
N CYS A 122 0.20 6.87 -0.86
CA CYS A 122 -0.27 6.17 -2.03
C CYS A 122 0.86 5.37 -2.68
N GLU A 123 0.56 4.09 -2.96
CA GLU A 123 1.33 3.23 -3.84
C GLU A 123 0.47 2.91 -5.06
N MET A 124 0.95 3.20 -6.25
CA MET A 124 0.13 3.15 -7.45
C MET A 124 0.83 2.43 -8.60
N GLY A 125 0.13 2.24 -9.70
CA GLY A 125 0.68 1.65 -10.91
C GLY A 125 1.71 2.54 -11.59
N GLY A 126 2.58 1.92 -12.38
CA GLY A 126 3.62 2.59 -13.15
C GLY A 126 3.72 2.07 -14.58
N LYS A 127 4.70 2.59 -15.31
CA LYS A 127 5.15 2.14 -16.63
C LYS A 127 6.64 1.81 -16.58
N ASN A 128 6.95 0.70 -15.87
CA ASN A 128 8.33 0.31 -15.60
C ASN A 128 9.08 -0.05 -16.88
N ALA A 129 10.33 0.36 -16.95
CA ALA A 129 11.20 0.07 -18.07
C ALA A 129 12.34 -0.86 -17.66
N ILE A 130 12.71 -1.75 -18.57
CA ILE A 130 14.01 -2.40 -18.55
C ILE A 130 14.91 -1.66 -19.56
N ILE A 131 16.13 -1.38 -19.18
CA ILE A 131 17.12 -0.66 -19.99
C ILE A 131 18.24 -1.63 -20.33
N LEU A 132 18.49 -1.81 -21.64
CA LEU A 132 19.54 -2.67 -22.15
C LEU A 132 20.66 -1.78 -22.72
N LEU A 133 21.83 -1.88 -22.12
CA LEU A 133 23.03 -1.21 -22.61
C LEU A 133 23.71 -2.04 -23.70
N ASP A 134 24.72 -1.48 -24.35
CA ASP A 134 25.43 -2.11 -25.47
C ASP A 134 26.26 -3.34 -25.07
N ASP A 135 26.64 -3.44 -23.80
CA ASP A 135 27.37 -4.56 -23.20
C ASP A 135 26.45 -5.60 -22.53
N ALA A 136 25.13 -5.48 -22.68
CA ALA A 136 24.19 -6.39 -22.03
C ALA A 136 24.22 -7.82 -22.63
N ASP A 137 24.12 -8.82 -21.76
CA ASP A 137 23.84 -10.21 -22.17
C ASP A 137 22.40 -10.28 -22.72
N LEU A 138 22.27 -10.51 -24.03
CA LEU A 138 20.98 -10.45 -24.71
C LEU A 138 20.04 -11.61 -24.33
N ASP A 139 20.57 -12.79 -24.03
CA ASP A 139 19.74 -13.95 -23.63
C ASP A 139 19.17 -13.73 -22.23
N LEU A 140 20.00 -13.23 -21.32
CA LEU A 140 19.56 -12.84 -19.99
C LEU A 140 18.55 -11.67 -20.07
N ALA A 141 18.81 -10.68 -20.90
CA ALA A 141 17.94 -9.53 -21.09
C ALA A 141 16.57 -9.91 -21.66
N ALA A 142 16.52 -10.82 -22.63
CA ALA A 142 15.28 -11.36 -23.18
C ALA A 142 14.49 -12.10 -22.10
N THR A 143 15.15 -13.00 -21.38
CA THR A 143 14.54 -13.76 -20.29
C THR A 143 13.99 -12.84 -19.20
N ALA A 144 14.78 -11.87 -18.72
CA ALA A 144 14.37 -10.92 -17.71
C ALA A 144 13.21 -10.03 -18.17
N THR A 145 13.20 -9.64 -19.45
CA THR A 145 12.10 -8.86 -20.05
C THR A 145 10.79 -9.66 -20.04
N VAL A 146 10.83 -10.90 -20.50
CA VAL A 146 9.65 -11.78 -20.51
C VAL A 146 9.14 -12.04 -19.08
N GLN A 147 10.03 -12.40 -18.17
CA GLN A 147 9.66 -12.63 -16.77
C GLN A 147 9.09 -11.37 -16.13
N GLY A 148 9.75 -10.24 -16.32
CA GLY A 148 9.31 -8.95 -15.81
C GLY A 148 7.95 -8.52 -16.33
N ALA A 149 7.67 -8.77 -17.61
CA ALA A 149 6.42 -8.37 -18.25
C ALA A 149 5.23 -9.32 -17.95
N PHE A 150 5.46 -10.62 -17.89
CA PHE A 150 4.39 -11.61 -17.93
C PHE A 150 4.19 -12.43 -16.66
N TYR A 151 5.11 -12.41 -15.71
CA TYR A 151 4.86 -13.03 -14.39
C TYR A 151 3.64 -12.43 -13.71
N SER A 152 2.84 -13.29 -13.08
CA SER A 152 1.54 -12.92 -12.51
C SER A 152 0.60 -12.29 -13.56
N SER A 153 0.68 -12.78 -14.82
CA SER A 153 -0.07 -12.23 -15.96
C SER A 153 0.16 -10.73 -16.21
N GLY A 154 1.33 -10.20 -15.82
CA GLY A 154 1.62 -8.77 -15.87
C GLY A 154 0.86 -7.90 -14.87
N GLN A 155 0.13 -8.53 -13.94
CA GLN A 155 -0.75 -7.83 -12.99
C GLN A 155 0.00 -7.36 -11.72
N ARG A 156 1.19 -6.80 -11.91
CA ARG A 156 2.03 -6.21 -10.87
C ARG A 156 2.29 -4.74 -11.14
N CYS A 157 2.32 -3.92 -10.10
CA CYS A 157 2.72 -2.51 -10.21
C CYS A 157 4.16 -2.36 -10.76
N THR A 158 5.00 -3.39 -10.56
CA THR A 158 6.39 -3.47 -11.02
C THR A 158 6.56 -4.19 -12.35
N ALA A 159 5.48 -4.59 -13.05
CA ALA A 159 5.60 -5.29 -14.33
C ALA A 159 6.31 -4.42 -15.39
N THR A 160 7.25 -5.03 -16.10
CA THR A 160 7.95 -4.39 -17.23
C THR A 160 6.96 -4.08 -18.32
N SER A 161 6.86 -2.85 -18.73
CA SER A 161 5.95 -2.40 -19.79
C SER A 161 6.67 -1.77 -20.98
N ARG A 162 7.98 -1.57 -20.86
CA ARG A 162 8.84 -1.01 -21.91
C ARG A 162 10.22 -1.63 -21.86
N ALA A 163 10.80 -1.91 -23.03
CA ALA A 163 12.23 -2.17 -23.17
C ALA A 163 12.86 -1.00 -23.93
N VAL A 164 13.88 -0.43 -23.34
CA VAL A 164 14.69 0.64 -23.94
C VAL A 164 16.03 0.02 -24.30
N VAL A 165 16.34 -0.02 -25.58
CA VAL A 165 17.52 -0.72 -26.12
C VAL A 165 18.40 0.29 -26.82
N MET A 166 19.71 0.24 -26.59
CA MET A 166 20.68 1.01 -27.34
C MET A 166 20.76 0.49 -28.79
N ARG A 167 21.01 1.38 -29.74
CA ARG A 167 21.16 1.06 -31.16
C ARG A 167 22.57 0.60 -31.47
#